data_0b7f40e72ae7a60556372bbbbfcbde32
#
_entry.id   0b7f40e72ae7a60556372bbbbfcbde32
#
_cell.length_a   1.000
_cell.length_b   1.000
_cell.length_c   1.000
_cell.angle_alpha   90.00
_cell.angle_beta   90.00
_cell.angle_gamma   90.00
#
_symmetry.space_group_name_H-M   'P 1'
#
loop_
_entity.id
_entity.type
_entity.pdbx_description
1 polymer ?
#
loop_
_entity_poly.entity_id
_entity_poly.type
_entity_poly.pdbx_seq_one_letter_code
_entity_poly.pdbx_strand_id
1 'polypeptide(L)'
;MPLPRYVLTLVRSGEKSGLLGRALQDAVGQMEYDQAVRGEIRQALTYPAVLICAGLGAVVMMFTFVVPKFAVLLKRADDLPLLASVVLNTGMFLRQWYWAALLLLLALGIGLARVLRDPGKRAQWLEAMERLPVLGVWRVESETATWARVLATLLSNRVALMEALGLAQESVLAPGRRARLEEVARNVRSGVPLADALEEQQTLTATGYNLVRVGERSGELPAMLQSLARLCQEAGRARMRQFLALLEPAAILLIGGAIGVIMVGIILAITSANDVVV
;
A
#
# COMPACT_ATOMS: atom_id res chain seq x y z
N MET A 1 -13.64 15.33 9.35
CA MET A 1 -13.52 13.87 9.24
C MET A 1 -14.47 13.21 10.22
N PRO A 2 -15.26 12.21 9.84
CA PRO A 2 -16.08 11.50 10.82
C PRO A 2 -15.17 10.78 11.81
N LEU A 3 -15.44 10.94 13.11
CA LEU A 3 -14.70 10.25 14.17
C LEU A 3 -14.92 8.74 14.05
N PRO A 4 -13.89 7.91 14.22
CA PRO A 4 -14.05 6.47 14.27
C PRO A 4 -14.99 6.05 15.42
N ARG A 5 -15.78 5.00 15.24
CA ARG A 5 -16.76 4.55 16.25
C ARG A 5 -16.12 4.17 17.56
N TYR A 6 -14.91 3.60 17.54
CA TYR A 6 -14.18 3.25 18.76
C TYR A 6 -13.90 4.49 19.64
N VAL A 7 -13.64 5.67 19.05
CA VAL A 7 -13.43 6.92 19.79
C VAL A 7 -14.68 7.30 20.59
N LEU A 8 -15.85 7.21 19.96
CA LEU A 8 -17.13 7.50 20.65
C LEU A 8 -17.38 6.54 21.83
N THR A 9 -17.01 5.27 21.65
CA THR A 9 -17.17 4.26 22.72
C THR A 9 -16.17 4.48 23.85
N LEU A 10 -14.91 4.84 23.54
CA LEU A 10 -13.93 5.21 24.56
C LEU A 10 -14.42 6.40 25.40
N VAL A 11 -14.93 7.45 24.75
CA VAL A 11 -15.49 8.61 25.46
C VAL A 11 -16.65 8.20 26.37
N ARG A 12 -17.61 7.41 25.84
CA ARG A 12 -18.74 6.92 26.64
C ARG A 12 -18.31 6.01 27.81
N SER A 13 -17.32 5.15 27.59
CA SER A 13 -16.77 4.30 28.64
C SER A 13 -16.06 5.12 29.70
N GLY A 14 -15.26 6.12 29.27
CA GLY A 14 -14.58 7.05 30.17
C GLY A 14 -15.56 7.90 30.99
N GLU A 15 -16.68 8.32 30.42
CA GLU A 15 -17.74 9.04 31.10
C GLU A 15 -18.40 8.17 32.18
N LYS A 16 -18.76 6.92 31.85
CA LYS A 16 -19.38 5.99 32.80
C LYS A 16 -18.42 5.54 33.92
N SER A 17 -17.13 5.43 33.66
CA SER A 17 -16.12 5.00 34.64
C SER A 17 -15.52 6.14 35.46
N GLY A 18 -15.86 7.41 35.14
CA GLY A 18 -15.23 8.59 35.74
C GLY A 18 -13.80 8.85 35.28
N LEU A 19 -13.33 8.13 34.26
CA LEU A 19 -11.95 8.22 33.70
C LEU A 19 -11.91 8.92 32.35
N LEU A 20 -12.81 9.91 32.13
CA LEU A 20 -12.97 10.61 30.85
C LEU A 20 -11.66 11.23 30.34
N GLY A 21 -10.85 11.80 31.25
CA GLY A 21 -9.56 12.38 30.86
C GLY A 21 -8.59 11.36 30.28
N ARG A 22 -8.53 10.15 30.86
CA ARG A 22 -7.71 9.05 30.34
C ARG A 22 -8.22 8.52 29.01
N ALA A 23 -9.54 8.31 28.92
CA ALA A 23 -10.17 7.84 27.67
C ALA A 23 -9.96 8.81 26.50
N LEU A 24 -10.01 10.13 26.76
CA LEU A 24 -9.69 11.15 25.78
C LEU A 24 -8.22 11.14 25.37
N GLN A 25 -7.30 11.00 26.34
CA GLN A 25 -5.87 10.86 26.06
C GLN A 25 -5.58 9.64 25.20
N ASP A 26 -6.17 8.47 25.52
CA ASP A 26 -6.02 7.25 24.74
C ASP A 26 -6.60 7.40 23.31
N ALA A 27 -7.75 8.08 23.18
CA ALA A 27 -8.35 8.36 21.88
C ALA A 27 -7.47 9.30 21.02
N VAL A 28 -6.95 10.37 21.61
CA VAL A 28 -6.02 11.30 20.93
C VAL A 28 -4.74 10.57 20.55
N GLY A 29 -4.12 9.83 21.45
CA GLY A 29 -2.91 9.04 21.15
C GLY A 29 -3.11 8.04 20.02
N GLN A 30 -4.30 7.39 19.92
CA GLN A 30 -4.62 6.53 18.80
C GLN A 30 -4.77 7.29 17.48
N MET A 31 -5.42 8.46 17.49
CA MET A 31 -5.59 9.28 16.32
C MET A 31 -4.24 9.87 15.83
N GLU A 32 -3.39 10.32 16.74
CA GLU A 32 -2.04 10.79 16.43
C GLU A 32 -1.18 9.68 15.83
N TYR A 33 -1.29 8.47 16.39
CA TYR A 33 -0.63 7.30 15.84
C TYR A 33 -1.06 7.00 14.40
N ASP A 34 -2.39 6.97 14.13
CA ASP A 34 -2.92 6.73 12.79
C ASP A 34 -2.44 7.80 11.80
N GLN A 35 -2.33 9.05 12.26
CA GLN A 35 -1.82 10.17 11.47
C GLN A 35 -0.33 10.05 11.21
N ALA A 36 0.46 9.66 12.21
CA ALA A 36 1.91 9.45 12.09
C ALA A 36 2.21 8.32 11.08
N VAL A 37 1.50 7.19 11.16
CA VAL A 37 1.66 6.07 10.20
C VAL A 37 1.37 6.52 8.78
N ARG A 38 0.28 7.28 8.57
CA ARG A 38 -0.05 7.83 7.24
C ARG A 38 1.01 8.83 6.75
N GLY A 39 1.53 9.64 7.66
CA GLY A 39 2.62 10.59 7.37
C GLY A 39 3.90 9.88 6.95
N GLU A 40 4.32 8.85 7.69
CA GLU A 40 5.49 8.03 7.37
C GLU A 40 5.36 7.39 5.96
N ILE A 41 4.21 6.79 5.65
CA ILE A 41 3.96 6.17 4.34
C ILE A 41 4.02 7.23 3.23
N ARG A 42 3.38 8.38 3.43
CA ARG A 42 3.39 9.47 2.44
C ARG A 42 4.79 10.01 2.20
N GLN A 43 5.55 10.24 3.27
CA GLN A 43 6.93 10.72 3.17
C GLN A 43 7.83 9.70 2.47
N ALA A 44 7.71 8.42 2.81
CA ALA A 44 8.48 7.35 2.20
C ALA A 44 8.18 7.15 0.71
N LEU A 45 6.95 7.43 0.26
CA LEU A 45 6.55 7.36 -1.15
C LEU A 45 6.92 8.60 -1.96
N THR A 46 7.24 9.73 -1.31
CA THR A 46 7.53 10.99 -2.02
C THR A 46 8.76 10.87 -2.92
N TYR A 47 9.86 10.30 -2.42
CA TYR A 47 11.08 10.15 -3.19
C TYR A 47 10.92 9.21 -4.41
N PRO A 48 10.37 7.98 -4.29
CA PRO A 48 10.10 7.14 -5.45
C PRO A 48 9.16 7.80 -6.48
N ALA A 49 8.14 8.53 -6.02
CA ALA A 49 7.22 9.22 -6.91
C ALA A 49 7.94 10.31 -7.73
N VAL A 50 8.78 11.12 -7.09
CA VAL A 50 9.58 12.15 -7.78
C VAL A 50 10.55 11.52 -8.77
N LEU A 51 11.25 10.45 -8.38
CA LEU A 51 12.19 9.72 -9.24
C LEU A 51 11.50 9.16 -10.49
N ILE A 52 10.36 8.49 -10.32
CA ILE A 52 9.58 7.93 -11.43
C ILE A 52 9.04 9.05 -12.32
N CYS A 53 8.50 10.13 -11.76
CA CYS A 53 8.00 11.27 -12.54
C CYS A 53 9.12 11.95 -13.36
N ALA A 54 10.28 12.16 -12.74
CA ALA A 54 11.43 12.75 -13.42
C ALA A 54 11.96 11.83 -14.54
N GLY A 55 12.07 10.52 -14.25
CA GLY A 55 12.53 9.53 -15.23
C GLY A 55 11.57 9.36 -16.41
N LEU A 56 10.27 9.26 -16.14
CA LEU A 56 9.25 9.27 -17.20
C LEU A 56 9.29 10.56 -18.01
N GLY A 57 9.47 11.71 -17.36
CA GLY A 57 9.64 13.00 -18.01
C GLY A 57 10.85 13.01 -18.97
N ALA A 58 11.98 12.44 -18.55
CA ALA A 58 13.18 12.31 -19.36
C ALA A 58 12.94 11.40 -20.59
N VAL A 59 12.30 10.24 -20.39
CA VAL A 59 11.96 9.31 -21.50
C VAL A 59 10.99 9.97 -22.49
N VAL A 60 9.94 10.65 -22.00
CA VAL A 60 9.00 11.38 -22.85
C VAL A 60 9.69 12.50 -23.60
N MET A 61 10.59 13.24 -22.95
CA MET A 61 11.40 14.29 -23.59
C MET A 61 12.28 13.72 -24.71
N MET A 62 12.91 12.56 -24.49
CA MET A 62 13.69 11.90 -25.53
C MET A 62 12.82 11.52 -26.74
N PHE A 63 11.67 10.93 -26.50
CA PHE A 63 10.77 10.55 -27.60
C PHE A 63 10.13 11.74 -28.34
N THR A 64 9.87 12.86 -27.65
CA THR A 64 9.22 14.03 -28.27
C THR A 64 10.19 14.98 -28.95
N PHE A 65 11.40 15.14 -28.43
CA PHE A 65 12.37 16.12 -28.95
C PHE A 65 13.58 15.50 -29.64
N VAL A 66 14.11 14.38 -29.13
CA VAL A 66 15.35 13.79 -29.67
C VAL A 66 15.04 12.84 -30.81
N VAL A 67 14.22 11.83 -30.60
CA VAL A 67 13.90 10.81 -31.60
C VAL A 67 13.38 11.40 -32.92
N PRO A 68 12.49 12.42 -32.97
CA PRO A 68 12.00 12.98 -34.23
C PRO A 68 13.05 13.67 -35.07
N LYS A 69 14.13 14.17 -34.47
CA LYS A 69 15.25 14.76 -35.25
C LYS A 69 15.94 13.72 -36.14
N PHE A 70 15.90 12.46 -35.70
CA PHE A 70 16.47 11.33 -36.43
C PHE A 70 15.44 10.60 -37.31
N ALA A 71 14.16 10.91 -37.19
CA ALA A 71 13.09 10.30 -37.98
C ALA A 71 13.20 10.60 -39.49
N VAL A 72 13.95 11.65 -39.87
CA VAL A 72 14.28 11.97 -41.30
C VAL A 72 15.13 10.87 -41.92
N LEU A 73 15.93 10.15 -41.11
CA LEU A 73 16.75 9.02 -41.56
C LEU A 73 15.90 7.82 -41.96
N LEU A 74 14.72 7.63 -41.37
CA LEU A 74 13.75 6.60 -41.77
C LEU A 74 13.30 6.70 -43.24
N LYS A 75 13.28 7.90 -43.81
CA LYS A 75 12.84 8.14 -45.20
C LYS A 75 13.91 7.80 -46.24
N ARG A 76 15.15 7.54 -45.81
CA ARG A 76 16.32 7.33 -46.69
C ARG A 76 16.87 5.90 -46.60
N ALA A 77 16.45 5.09 -45.67
CA ALA A 77 16.95 3.73 -45.49
C ALA A 77 15.82 2.73 -45.70
N ASP A 78 15.93 1.89 -46.76
CA ASP A 78 14.94 0.84 -47.07
C ASP A 78 15.01 -0.35 -46.07
N ASP A 79 16.18 -0.59 -45.43
CA ASP A 79 16.40 -1.68 -44.47
C ASP A 79 16.93 -1.16 -43.12
N LEU A 80 16.04 -0.78 -42.22
CA LEU A 80 16.39 -0.41 -40.87
C LEU A 80 16.35 -1.61 -39.91
N PRO A 81 17.34 -1.76 -39.00
CA PRO A 81 17.28 -2.75 -37.92
C PRO A 81 15.98 -2.63 -37.12
N LEU A 82 15.43 -3.77 -36.71
CA LEU A 82 14.15 -3.83 -35.98
C LEU A 82 14.10 -2.88 -34.74
N LEU A 83 15.18 -2.77 -34.00
CA LEU A 83 15.27 -1.86 -32.82
C LEU A 83 15.16 -0.39 -33.25
N ALA A 84 15.84 0.01 -34.32
CA ALA A 84 15.78 1.37 -34.83
C ALA A 84 14.35 1.72 -35.29
N SER A 85 13.71 0.83 -36.06
CA SER A 85 12.34 1.02 -36.53
C SER A 85 11.32 1.11 -35.42
N VAL A 86 11.44 0.28 -34.39
CA VAL A 86 10.55 0.32 -33.20
C VAL A 86 10.71 1.63 -32.44
N VAL A 87 11.95 2.05 -32.15
CA VAL A 87 12.21 3.30 -31.40
C VAL A 87 11.71 4.53 -32.16
N LEU A 88 12.00 4.60 -33.46
CA LEU A 88 11.62 5.74 -34.30
C LEU A 88 10.10 5.80 -34.52
N ASN A 89 9.43 4.66 -34.76
CA ASN A 89 7.97 4.59 -34.90
C ASN A 89 7.26 4.93 -33.58
N THR A 90 7.76 4.42 -32.44
CA THR A 90 7.23 4.77 -31.13
C THR A 90 7.37 6.27 -30.85
N GLY A 91 8.51 6.88 -31.23
CA GLY A 91 8.72 8.32 -31.07
C GLY A 91 7.78 9.17 -31.95
N MET A 92 7.56 8.77 -33.20
CA MET A 92 6.60 9.44 -34.07
C MET A 92 5.15 9.29 -33.55
N PHE A 93 4.79 8.09 -33.09
CA PHE A 93 3.48 7.84 -32.48
C PHE A 93 3.28 8.69 -31.24
N LEU A 94 4.25 8.73 -30.32
CA LEU A 94 4.16 9.59 -29.12
C LEU A 94 4.06 11.07 -29.48
N ARG A 95 4.81 11.54 -30.47
CA ARG A 95 4.75 12.94 -30.91
C ARG A 95 3.40 13.31 -31.54
N GLN A 96 2.76 12.41 -32.24
CA GLN A 96 1.43 12.65 -32.83
C GLN A 96 0.31 12.55 -31.82
N TRP A 97 0.46 11.66 -30.82
CA TRP A 97 -0.57 11.29 -29.86
C TRP A 97 -0.20 11.63 -28.41
N TYR A 98 0.73 12.60 -28.18
CA TYR A 98 1.17 12.95 -26.83
C TYR A 98 0.02 13.38 -25.91
N TRP A 99 -1.03 14.10 -26.50
CA TRP A 99 -2.22 14.47 -25.73
C TRP A 99 -3.15 13.25 -25.45
N ALA A 100 -3.16 12.21 -26.29
CA ALA A 100 -3.88 10.98 -25.99
C ALA A 100 -3.18 10.20 -24.87
N ALA A 101 -1.85 10.18 -24.83
CA ALA A 101 -1.09 9.61 -23.71
C ALA A 101 -1.33 10.38 -22.41
N LEU A 102 -1.37 11.71 -22.47
CA LEU A 102 -1.70 12.57 -21.33
C LEU A 102 -3.14 12.36 -20.86
N LEU A 103 -4.10 12.29 -21.77
CA LEU A 103 -5.50 12.00 -21.47
C LEU A 103 -5.68 10.60 -20.90
N LEU A 104 -4.94 9.60 -21.41
CA LEU A 104 -4.95 8.23 -20.89
C LEU A 104 -4.42 8.19 -19.45
N LEU A 105 -3.30 8.86 -19.16
CA LEU A 105 -2.75 9.00 -17.82
C LEU A 105 -3.72 9.71 -16.88
N LEU A 106 -4.36 10.77 -17.34
CA LEU A 106 -5.37 11.50 -16.57
C LEU A 106 -6.61 10.63 -16.32
N ALA A 107 -7.09 9.93 -17.34
CA ALA A 107 -8.22 9.01 -17.23
C ALA A 107 -7.91 7.83 -16.31
N LEU A 108 -6.67 7.28 -16.38
CA LEU A 108 -6.20 6.23 -15.48
C LEU A 108 -6.14 6.74 -14.02
N GLY A 109 -5.61 7.95 -13.81
CA GLY A 109 -5.58 8.61 -12.50
C GLY A 109 -6.96 8.87 -11.93
N ILE A 110 -7.89 9.39 -12.75
CA ILE A 110 -9.29 9.63 -12.36
C ILE A 110 -10.01 8.29 -12.14
N GLY A 111 -9.77 7.29 -12.99
CA GLY A 111 -10.33 5.94 -12.86
C GLY A 111 -9.88 5.30 -11.54
N LEU A 112 -8.59 5.36 -11.24
CA LEU A 112 -8.02 4.87 -9.97
C LEU A 112 -8.60 5.61 -8.77
N ALA A 113 -8.70 6.95 -8.85
CA ALA A 113 -9.29 7.77 -7.80
C ALA A 113 -10.78 7.45 -7.57
N ARG A 114 -11.54 7.16 -8.63
CA ARG A 114 -12.95 6.71 -8.53
C ARG A 114 -13.07 5.32 -7.92
N VAL A 115 -12.22 4.38 -8.35
CA VAL A 115 -12.19 3.01 -7.80
C VAL A 115 -11.85 3.04 -6.30
N LEU A 116 -10.90 3.90 -5.88
CA LEU A 116 -10.55 4.07 -4.48
C LEU A 116 -11.62 4.77 -3.64
N ARG A 117 -12.52 5.54 -4.26
CA ARG A 117 -13.66 6.19 -3.59
C ARG A 117 -14.88 5.27 -3.46
N ASP A 118 -15.04 4.28 -4.34
CA ASP A 118 -16.14 3.32 -4.29
C ASP A 118 -15.83 2.22 -3.26
N PRO A 119 -16.61 2.10 -2.15
CA PRO A 119 -16.35 1.14 -1.09
C PRO A 119 -16.32 -0.32 -1.58
N GLY A 120 -17.17 -0.69 -2.53
CA GLY A 120 -17.26 -2.05 -3.07
C GLY A 120 -16.04 -2.42 -3.92
N LYS A 121 -15.63 -1.55 -4.83
CA LYS A 121 -14.44 -1.74 -5.67
C LYS A 121 -13.15 -1.68 -4.86
N ARG A 122 -13.12 -0.79 -3.87
CA ARG A 122 -12.01 -0.70 -2.92
C ARG A 122 -11.80 -2.02 -2.18
N ALA A 123 -12.88 -2.70 -1.75
CA ALA A 123 -12.79 -3.99 -1.09
C ALA A 123 -12.14 -5.06 -1.98
N GLN A 124 -12.58 -5.18 -3.24
CA GLN A 124 -12.00 -6.12 -4.22
C GLN A 124 -10.53 -5.83 -4.52
N TRP A 125 -10.17 -4.54 -4.66
CA TRP A 125 -8.78 -4.12 -4.84
C TRP A 125 -7.92 -4.46 -3.62
N LEU A 126 -8.47 -4.30 -2.45
CA LEU A 126 -7.80 -4.61 -1.20
C LEU A 126 -7.55 -6.13 -1.05
N GLU A 127 -8.49 -6.97 -1.46
CA GLU A 127 -8.31 -8.43 -1.53
C GLU A 127 -7.28 -8.86 -2.59
N ALA A 128 -7.29 -8.21 -3.76
CA ALA A 128 -6.29 -8.47 -4.80
C ALA A 128 -4.86 -8.09 -4.32
N MET A 129 -4.71 -7.01 -3.56
CA MET A 129 -3.43 -6.61 -2.96
C MET A 129 -2.93 -7.61 -1.89
N GLU A 130 -3.80 -8.32 -1.20
CA GLU A 130 -3.40 -9.36 -0.23
C GLU A 130 -2.67 -10.54 -0.89
N ARG A 131 -2.91 -10.77 -2.19
CA ARG A 131 -2.22 -11.81 -2.96
C ARG A 131 -0.78 -11.45 -3.34
N LEU A 132 -0.38 -10.17 -3.21
CA LEU A 132 0.97 -9.73 -3.49
C LEU A 132 1.90 -10.09 -2.31
N PRO A 133 3.05 -10.74 -2.57
CA PRO A 133 3.88 -11.36 -1.51
C PRO A 133 4.44 -10.35 -0.51
N VAL A 134 4.64 -9.10 -0.90
CA VAL A 134 5.20 -8.06 -0.01
C VAL A 134 4.11 -7.17 0.56
N LEU A 135 3.23 -6.64 -0.30
CA LEU A 135 2.17 -5.70 0.11
C LEU A 135 1.07 -6.38 0.91
N GLY A 136 0.74 -7.65 0.59
CA GLY A 136 -0.26 -8.42 1.33
C GLY A 136 0.18 -8.66 2.78
N VAL A 137 1.41 -9.12 2.99
CA VAL A 137 1.92 -9.37 4.34
C VAL A 137 2.02 -8.08 5.16
N TRP A 138 2.57 -6.99 4.57
CA TRP A 138 2.61 -5.68 5.21
C TRP A 138 1.22 -5.21 5.66
N ARG A 139 0.23 -5.41 4.81
CA ARG A 139 -1.13 -5.00 5.10
C ARG A 139 -1.74 -5.81 6.23
N VAL A 140 -1.55 -7.15 6.21
CA VAL A 140 -2.00 -8.04 7.28
C VAL A 140 -1.40 -7.61 8.62
N GLU A 141 -0.10 -7.33 8.67
CA GLU A 141 0.59 -6.85 9.87
C GLU A 141 0.07 -5.49 10.33
N SER A 142 -0.13 -4.54 9.41
CA SER A 142 -0.65 -3.21 9.72
C SER A 142 -2.09 -3.24 10.25
N GLU A 143 -2.97 -4.03 9.64
CA GLU A 143 -4.35 -4.21 10.11
C GLU A 143 -4.41 -4.95 11.45
N THR A 144 -3.54 -5.95 11.66
CA THR A 144 -3.41 -6.65 12.96
C THR A 144 -2.94 -5.69 14.04
N ALA A 145 -1.94 -4.84 13.75
CA ALA A 145 -1.46 -3.83 14.69
C ALA A 145 -2.57 -2.87 15.11
N THR A 146 -3.36 -2.38 14.15
CA THR A 146 -4.47 -1.47 14.43
C THR A 146 -5.55 -2.15 15.24
N TRP A 147 -5.99 -3.35 14.85
CA TRP A 147 -6.98 -4.15 15.56
C TRP A 147 -6.55 -4.45 17.00
N ALA A 148 -5.34 -4.95 17.19
CA ALA A 148 -4.82 -5.30 18.52
C ALA A 148 -4.70 -4.06 19.41
N ARG A 149 -4.29 -2.92 18.88
CA ARG A 149 -4.20 -1.66 19.62
C ARG A 149 -5.57 -1.15 20.02
N VAL A 150 -6.55 -1.12 19.12
CA VAL A 150 -7.92 -0.69 19.43
C VAL A 150 -8.51 -1.60 20.49
N LEU A 151 -8.37 -2.92 20.36
CA LEU A 151 -8.85 -3.89 21.34
C LEU A 151 -8.18 -3.67 22.71
N ALA A 152 -6.86 -3.51 22.75
CA ALA A 152 -6.11 -3.22 23.97
C ALA A 152 -6.60 -1.94 24.66
N THR A 153 -6.79 -0.87 23.91
CA THR A 153 -7.27 0.42 24.44
C THR A 153 -8.68 0.32 25.01
N LEU A 154 -9.60 -0.37 24.32
CA LEU A 154 -10.96 -0.58 24.78
C LEU A 154 -10.98 -1.41 26.09
N LEU A 155 -10.22 -2.50 26.15
CA LEU A 155 -10.13 -3.35 27.34
C LEU A 155 -9.47 -2.61 28.52
N SER A 156 -8.43 -1.80 28.28
CA SER A 156 -7.79 -0.95 29.30
C SER A 156 -8.76 0.08 29.90
N ASN A 157 -9.73 0.52 29.10
CA ASN A 157 -10.81 1.42 29.54
C ASN A 157 -12.06 0.66 30.05
N ARG A 158 -11.90 -0.64 30.43
CA ARG A 158 -12.94 -1.49 30.99
C ARG A 158 -14.17 -1.71 30.11
N VAL A 159 -14.02 -1.59 28.80
CA VAL A 159 -15.07 -2.02 27.86
C VAL A 159 -15.13 -3.55 27.88
N ALA A 160 -16.33 -4.12 27.93
CA ALA A 160 -16.51 -5.57 27.95
C ALA A 160 -15.90 -6.22 26.69
N LEU A 161 -15.28 -7.41 26.85
CA LEU A 161 -14.53 -8.09 25.79
C LEU A 161 -15.35 -8.24 24.49
N MET A 162 -16.62 -8.64 24.60
CA MET A 162 -17.49 -8.85 23.44
C MET A 162 -17.80 -7.55 22.67
N GLU A 163 -18.00 -6.45 23.40
CA GLU A 163 -18.20 -5.12 22.81
C GLU A 163 -16.89 -4.62 22.18
N ALA A 164 -15.78 -4.80 22.89
CA ALA A 164 -14.46 -4.41 22.42
C ALA A 164 -14.05 -5.17 21.15
N LEU A 165 -14.31 -6.47 21.04
CA LEU A 165 -14.09 -7.27 19.83
C LEU A 165 -14.93 -6.75 18.65
N GLY A 166 -16.23 -6.46 18.89
CA GLY A 166 -17.13 -5.91 17.88
C GLY A 166 -16.67 -4.57 17.31
N LEU A 167 -16.10 -3.70 18.17
CA LEU A 167 -15.59 -2.39 17.73
C LEU A 167 -14.21 -2.48 17.09
N ALA A 168 -13.32 -3.34 17.63
CA ALA A 168 -11.99 -3.51 17.10
C ALA A 168 -12.00 -4.06 15.64
N GLN A 169 -12.90 -4.98 15.33
CA GLN A 169 -13.04 -5.52 13.97
C GLN A 169 -13.45 -4.46 12.93
N GLU A 170 -14.13 -3.37 13.33
CA GLU A 170 -14.45 -2.27 12.42
C GLU A 170 -13.22 -1.52 11.92
N SER A 171 -12.08 -1.63 12.61
CA SER A 171 -10.80 -1.06 12.19
C SER A 171 -10.14 -1.83 11.04
N VAL A 172 -10.58 -3.06 10.78
CA VAL A 172 -10.06 -3.92 9.69
C VAL A 172 -10.80 -3.61 8.40
N LEU A 173 -10.05 -3.23 7.37
CA LEU A 173 -10.61 -2.79 6.09
C LEU A 173 -10.85 -3.94 5.11
N ALA A 174 -10.09 -5.04 5.24
CA ALA A 174 -10.23 -6.22 4.38
C ALA A 174 -11.48 -7.03 4.74
N PRO A 175 -12.48 -7.18 3.83
CA PRO A 175 -13.73 -7.85 4.15
C PRO A 175 -13.54 -9.30 4.59
N GLY A 176 -12.65 -10.05 3.93
CA GLY A 176 -12.36 -11.44 4.28
C GLY A 176 -11.76 -11.60 5.68
N ARG A 177 -10.85 -10.69 6.09
CA ARG A 177 -10.30 -10.70 7.44
C ARG A 177 -11.33 -10.27 8.48
N ARG A 178 -12.13 -9.27 8.16
CA ARG A 178 -13.22 -8.83 9.02
C ARG A 178 -14.21 -9.95 9.30
N ALA A 179 -14.62 -10.70 8.26
CA ALA A 179 -15.50 -11.85 8.42
C ALA A 179 -14.90 -12.94 9.34
N ARG A 180 -13.58 -13.21 9.23
CA ARG A 180 -12.88 -14.14 10.14
C ARG A 180 -12.89 -13.63 11.58
N LEU A 181 -12.66 -12.33 11.82
CA LEU A 181 -12.73 -11.75 13.16
C LEU A 181 -14.17 -11.74 13.72
N GLU A 182 -15.19 -11.63 12.87
CA GLU A 182 -16.59 -11.80 13.28
C GLU A 182 -16.88 -13.24 13.72
N GLU A 183 -16.26 -14.24 13.06
CA GLU A 183 -16.32 -15.64 13.49
C GLU A 183 -15.63 -15.85 14.84
N VAL A 184 -14.41 -15.27 14.99
CA VAL A 184 -13.71 -15.26 16.29
C VAL A 184 -14.63 -14.74 17.41
N ALA A 185 -15.29 -13.60 17.18
CA ALA A 185 -16.20 -13.03 18.17
C ALA A 185 -17.39 -13.96 18.49
N ARG A 186 -17.90 -14.72 17.49
CA ARG A 186 -18.95 -15.72 17.71
C ARG A 186 -18.44 -16.89 18.56
N ASN A 187 -17.24 -17.41 18.26
CA ASN A 187 -16.63 -18.52 19.00
C ASN A 187 -16.34 -18.13 20.47
N VAL A 188 -15.82 -16.93 20.67
CA VAL A 188 -15.60 -16.41 22.03
C VAL A 188 -16.91 -16.25 22.81
N ARG A 189 -17.99 -15.83 22.14
CA ARG A 189 -19.33 -15.75 22.76
C ARG A 189 -19.86 -17.12 23.18
N SER A 190 -19.51 -18.18 22.48
CA SER A 190 -19.86 -19.56 22.84
C SER A 190 -18.97 -20.17 23.90
N GLY A 191 -17.97 -19.41 24.41
CA GLY A 191 -17.09 -19.84 25.52
C GLY A 191 -15.73 -20.37 25.07
N VAL A 192 -15.39 -20.29 23.76
CA VAL A 192 -14.05 -20.65 23.28
C VAL A 192 -13.05 -19.58 23.73
N PRO A 193 -11.85 -19.96 24.26
CA PRO A 193 -10.81 -19.00 24.58
C PRO A 193 -10.42 -18.13 23.38
N LEU A 194 -10.15 -16.85 23.61
CA LEU A 194 -9.86 -15.89 22.55
C LEU A 194 -8.65 -16.32 21.70
N ALA A 195 -7.59 -16.83 22.34
CA ALA A 195 -6.39 -17.28 21.64
C ALA A 195 -6.70 -18.44 20.68
N ASP A 196 -7.50 -19.41 21.14
CA ASP A 196 -7.85 -20.59 20.36
C ASP A 196 -8.80 -20.24 19.20
N ALA A 197 -9.78 -19.35 19.43
CA ALA A 197 -10.67 -18.84 18.40
C ALA A 197 -9.91 -18.06 17.30
N LEU A 198 -8.89 -17.28 17.67
CA LEU A 198 -8.02 -16.56 16.73
C LEU A 198 -7.16 -17.51 15.91
N GLU A 199 -6.64 -18.59 16.55
CA GLU A 199 -5.81 -19.61 15.90
C GLU A 199 -6.61 -20.44 14.90
N GLU A 200 -7.82 -20.88 15.27
CA GLU A 200 -8.74 -21.60 14.39
C GLU A 200 -9.06 -20.83 13.10
N GLN A 201 -9.25 -19.52 13.22
CA GLN A 201 -9.55 -18.64 12.09
C GLN A 201 -8.30 -18.12 11.36
N GLN A 202 -7.10 -18.55 11.77
CA GLN A 202 -5.81 -18.16 11.17
C GLN A 202 -5.66 -16.62 10.99
N THR A 203 -6.04 -15.88 12.02
CA THR A 203 -6.07 -14.40 11.97
C THR A 203 -4.76 -13.74 12.37
N LEU A 204 -3.88 -14.44 13.09
CA LEU A 204 -2.61 -13.95 13.62
C LEU A 204 -1.44 -14.85 13.19
N THR A 205 -0.23 -14.49 13.62
CA THR A 205 0.96 -15.34 13.56
C THR A 205 1.06 -16.22 14.81
N ALA A 206 1.91 -17.25 14.78
CA ALA A 206 2.15 -18.11 15.95
C ALA A 206 2.56 -17.30 17.20
N THR A 207 3.43 -16.29 17.04
CA THR A 207 3.80 -15.37 18.12
C THR A 207 2.59 -14.58 18.64
N GLY A 208 1.69 -14.16 17.73
CA GLY A 208 0.48 -13.44 18.08
C GLY A 208 -0.47 -14.27 18.95
N TYR A 209 -0.72 -15.52 18.57
CA TYR A 209 -1.56 -16.43 19.39
C TYR A 209 -0.97 -16.65 20.77
N ASN A 210 0.36 -16.85 20.85
CA ASN A 210 1.04 -17.06 22.14
C ASN A 210 0.91 -15.84 23.07
N LEU A 211 1.07 -14.62 22.54
CA LEU A 211 0.87 -13.40 23.33
C LEU A 211 -0.56 -13.28 23.85
N VAL A 212 -1.56 -13.53 23.01
CA VAL A 212 -2.97 -13.49 23.42
C VAL A 212 -3.23 -14.57 24.47
N ARG A 213 -2.73 -15.80 24.28
CA ARG A 213 -2.89 -16.92 25.21
C ARG A 213 -2.27 -16.63 26.58
N VAL A 214 -1.09 -16.02 26.60
CA VAL A 214 -0.45 -15.59 27.86
C VAL A 214 -1.30 -14.50 28.54
N GLY A 215 -1.72 -13.48 27.79
CA GLY A 215 -2.55 -12.39 28.32
C GLY A 215 -3.90 -12.86 28.85
N GLU A 216 -4.52 -13.84 28.19
CA GLU A 216 -5.79 -14.42 28.60
C GLU A 216 -5.64 -15.22 29.93
N ARG A 217 -4.56 -16.00 30.06
CA ARG A 217 -4.28 -16.78 31.26
C ARG A 217 -3.81 -15.93 32.43
N SER A 218 -3.06 -14.88 32.21
CA SER A 218 -2.55 -13.98 33.27
C SER A 218 -3.55 -12.90 33.68
N GLY A 219 -4.64 -12.70 32.91
CA GLY A 219 -5.56 -11.57 33.09
C GLY A 219 -4.99 -10.23 32.57
N GLU A 220 -3.82 -10.23 31.89
CA GLU A 220 -3.15 -9.05 31.36
C GLU A 220 -3.32 -8.91 29.84
N LEU A 221 -4.49 -9.31 29.33
CA LEU A 221 -4.80 -9.29 27.90
C LEU A 221 -4.55 -7.92 27.25
N PRO A 222 -4.89 -6.77 27.87
CA PRO A 222 -4.60 -5.45 27.28
C PRO A 222 -3.11 -5.22 27.03
N ALA A 223 -2.24 -5.58 27.98
CA ALA A 223 -0.79 -5.39 27.89
C ALA A 223 -0.18 -6.28 26.77
N MET A 224 -0.64 -7.53 26.68
CA MET A 224 -0.19 -8.47 25.65
C MET A 224 -0.66 -8.06 24.24
N LEU A 225 -1.89 -7.58 24.10
CA LEU A 225 -2.40 -7.03 22.85
C LEU A 225 -1.63 -5.75 22.43
N GLN A 226 -1.23 -4.92 23.37
CA GLN A 226 -0.43 -3.74 23.11
C GLN A 226 0.99 -4.13 22.64
N SER A 227 1.55 -5.20 23.18
CA SER A 227 2.82 -5.78 22.74
C SER A 227 2.70 -6.38 21.33
N LEU A 228 1.62 -7.12 21.06
CA LEU A 228 1.31 -7.63 19.72
C LEU A 228 1.19 -6.50 18.71
N ALA A 229 0.47 -5.42 19.06
CA ALA A 229 0.33 -4.26 18.18
C ALA A 229 1.68 -3.64 17.83
N ARG A 230 2.59 -3.50 18.81
CA ARG A 230 3.96 -3.00 18.55
C ARG A 230 4.75 -3.90 17.64
N LEU A 231 4.76 -5.21 17.91
CA LEU A 231 5.47 -6.18 17.07
C LEU A 231 5.00 -6.16 15.61
N CYS A 232 3.68 -6.21 15.39
CA CYS A 232 3.12 -6.15 14.05
C CYS A 232 3.41 -4.81 13.35
N GLN A 233 3.41 -3.70 14.09
CA GLN A 233 3.77 -2.39 13.56
C GLN A 233 5.23 -2.33 13.10
N GLU A 234 6.16 -2.82 13.94
CA GLU A 234 7.59 -2.86 13.61
C GLU A 234 7.86 -3.76 12.40
N ALA A 235 7.24 -4.94 12.37
CA ALA A 235 7.33 -5.86 11.24
C ALA A 235 6.77 -5.21 9.96
N GLY A 236 5.61 -4.58 10.01
CA GLY A 236 5.02 -3.86 8.87
C GLY A 236 5.90 -2.72 8.38
N ARG A 237 6.47 -1.90 9.29
CA ARG A 237 7.43 -0.84 8.92
C ARG A 237 8.69 -1.39 8.27
N ALA A 238 9.24 -2.48 8.79
CA ALA A 238 10.43 -3.11 8.22
C ALA A 238 10.16 -3.60 6.78
N ARG A 239 9.02 -4.25 6.54
CA ARG A 239 8.63 -4.71 5.20
C ARG A 239 8.40 -3.56 4.23
N MET A 240 7.75 -2.49 4.67
CA MET A 240 7.55 -1.30 3.83
C MET A 240 8.89 -0.68 3.43
N ARG A 241 9.85 -0.55 4.38
CA ARG A 241 11.19 -0.05 4.06
C ARG A 241 11.92 -0.94 3.07
N GLN A 242 11.85 -2.27 3.21
CA GLN A 242 12.43 -3.21 2.25
C GLN A 242 11.82 -3.07 0.86
N PHE A 243 10.49 -2.94 0.77
CA PHE A 243 9.81 -2.72 -0.51
C PHE A 243 10.25 -1.43 -1.18
N LEU A 244 10.32 -0.33 -0.41
CA LEU A 244 10.74 0.98 -0.93
C LEU A 244 12.22 0.97 -1.35
N ALA A 245 13.09 0.28 -0.62
CA ALA A 245 14.49 0.13 -0.98
C ALA A 245 14.71 -0.64 -2.29
N LEU A 246 13.80 -1.52 -2.68
CA LEU A 246 13.85 -2.23 -3.96
C LEU A 246 13.27 -1.41 -5.12
N LEU A 247 12.38 -0.45 -4.83
CA LEU A 247 11.78 0.40 -5.87
C LEU A 247 12.81 1.32 -6.54
N GLU A 248 13.77 1.82 -5.77
CA GLU A 248 14.78 2.74 -6.30
C GLU A 248 15.69 2.10 -7.34
N PRO A 249 16.39 0.97 -7.07
CA PRO A 249 17.17 0.27 -8.09
C PRO A 249 16.33 -0.17 -9.30
N ALA A 250 15.10 -0.64 -9.06
CA ALA A 250 14.21 -1.05 -10.13
C ALA A 250 13.85 0.13 -11.04
N ALA A 251 13.52 1.30 -10.47
CA ALA A 251 13.22 2.50 -11.24
C ALA A 251 14.45 2.98 -12.05
N ILE A 252 15.63 2.99 -11.45
CA ILE A 252 16.87 3.37 -12.14
C ILE A 252 17.17 2.43 -13.31
N LEU A 253 17.05 1.11 -13.10
CA LEU A 253 17.27 0.11 -14.15
C LEU A 253 16.24 0.23 -15.28
N LEU A 254 14.97 0.46 -14.95
CA LEU A 254 13.92 0.63 -15.97
C LEU A 254 14.12 1.91 -16.78
N ILE A 255 14.39 3.04 -16.12
CA ILE A 255 14.60 4.34 -16.80
C ILE A 255 15.91 4.31 -17.59
N GLY A 256 17.00 3.84 -16.99
CA GLY A 256 18.30 3.73 -17.63
C GLY A 256 18.26 2.75 -18.81
N GLY A 257 17.59 1.61 -18.66
CA GLY A 257 17.36 0.63 -19.72
C GLY A 257 16.54 1.22 -20.87
N ALA A 258 15.46 1.95 -20.59
CA ALA A 258 14.67 2.62 -21.62
C ALA A 258 15.50 3.65 -22.39
N ILE A 259 16.26 4.49 -21.70
CA ILE A 259 17.17 5.46 -22.34
C ILE A 259 18.25 4.74 -23.17
N GLY A 260 18.83 3.67 -22.63
CA GLY A 260 19.82 2.85 -23.34
C GLY A 260 19.27 2.25 -24.64
N VAL A 261 18.06 1.69 -24.61
CA VAL A 261 17.38 1.16 -25.81
C VAL A 261 17.13 2.25 -26.85
N ILE A 262 16.69 3.45 -26.41
CA ILE A 262 16.48 4.59 -27.29
C ILE A 262 17.80 5.00 -27.95
N MET A 263 18.89 5.11 -27.18
CA MET A 263 20.21 5.50 -27.69
C MET A 263 20.76 4.48 -28.69
N VAL A 264 20.70 3.18 -28.38
CA VAL A 264 21.10 2.10 -29.27
C VAL A 264 20.26 2.14 -30.56
N GLY A 265 18.95 2.33 -30.46
CA GLY A 265 18.07 2.46 -31.61
C GLY A 265 18.44 3.64 -32.54
N ILE A 266 18.79 4.80 -31.96
CA ILE A 266 19.24 5.97 -32.73
C ILE A 266 20.60 5.72 -33.39
N ILE A 267 21.56 5.12 -32.67
CA ILE A 267 22.88 4.80 -33.21
C ILE A 267 22.75 3.82 -34.38
N LEU A 268 21.97 2.77 -34.26
CA LEU A 268 21.70 1.82 -35.32
C LEU A 268 21.04 2.49 -36.54
N ALA A 269 20.12 3.44 -36.32
CA ALA A 269 19.49 4.20 -37.40
C ALA A 269 20.51 5.07 -38.17
N ILE A 270 21.45 5.70 -37.44
CA ILE A 270 22.51 6.53 -38.04
C ILE A 270 23.47 5.66 -38.84
N THR A 271 23.89 4.52 -38.29
CA THR A 271 24.84 3.61 -38.94
C THR A 271 24.27 3.04 -40.25
N SER A 272 23.02 2.53 -40.20
CA SER A 272 22.34 2.00 -41.39
C SER A 272 22.11 3.08 -42.46
N ALA A 273 21.85 4.34 -42.08
CA ALA A 273 21.70 5.43 -43.02
C ALA A 273 23.03 5.81 -43.70
N ASN A 274 24.17 5.57 -43.07
CA ASN A 274 25.50 5.86 -43.58
C ASN A 274 26.00 4.75 -44.52
N ASP A 275 25.60 3.48 -44.27
CA ASP A 275 25.95 2.33 -45.13
C ASP A 275 25.25 2.36 -46.51
N VAL A 276 24.17 3.13 -46.65
CA VAL A 276 23.45 3.32 -47.95
C VAL A 276 24.11 4.39 -48.85
N VAL A 277 25.06 5.17 -48.32
CA VAL A 277 25.72 6.28 -49.04
C VAL A 277 27.05 5.87 -49.64
N VAL A 278 27.53 4.66 -49.40
CA VAL A 278 28.72 4.07 -50.02
C VAL A 278 28.31 3.07 -51.08
#